data_1b007fdcc7dd2acc2a20221649adeaa1
#
_entry.id   1b007fdcc7dd2acc2a20221649adeaa1
#
_cell.length_a   1.000
_cell.length_b   1.000
_cell.length_c   1.000
_cell.angle_alpha   90.00
_cell.angle_beta   90.00
_cell.angle_gamma   90.00
#
_symmetry.space_group_name_H-M   'P 1'
#
loop_
_entity.id
_entity.type
_entity.pdbx_description
1 polymer ?
#
loop_
_entity_poly.entity_id
_entity_poly.type
_entity_poly.pdbx_seq_one_letter_code
_entity_poly.pdbx_strand_id
1 'polypeptide(L)'
;MPAKSILPVVAVAVFVTGCVSQSTYDQQVAQNQQLQAQNQQLQAQNSAAQQQIVRLQGAIRYTVNSDLLFPSGSWEMSPDGQKIIARLAQKLAPTQQARLVVEGYTDNAPIGAALKRAGIATNLDLSQKRAESVMQFMISQGVKPELVLAKGFGETNPVAPNTTPGGRAQNRRVELSLAAPGG
;
A
#
# COMPACT_ATOMS: atom_id res chain seq x y z
N MET A 1 59.53 -65.71 25.61
CA MET A 1 58.42 -64.98 25.01
C MET A 1 57.56 -64.52 26.15
N PRO A 2 57.47 -63.22 26.44
CA PRO A 2 56.63 -62.69 27.54
C PRO A 2 55.21 -62.42 27.08
N ALA A 3 54.28 -62.94 27.88
CA ALA A 3 52.84 -62.72 27.72
C ALA A 3 52.46 -61.27 28.07
N LYS A 4 51.78 -60.58 27.17
CA LYS A 4 51.17 -59.25 27.41
C LYS A 4 49.85 -59.41 28.13
N SER A 5 49.81 -59.02 29.39
CA SER A 5 48.58 -58.87 30.14
C SER A 5 47.81 -57.61 29.69
N ILE A 6 46.65 -57.80 29.16
CA ILE A 6 45.70 -56.76 28.79
C ILE A 6 44.80 -56.47 30.00
N LEU A 7 44.97 -55.27 30.62
CA LEU A 7 44.03 -54.80 31.66
C LEU A 7 42.76 -54.30 30.97
N PRO A 8 41.57 -54.65 31.48
CA PRO A 8 40.33 -54.07 30.97
C PRO A 8 40.16 -52.65 31.54
N VAL A 9 40.03 -51.71 30.64
CA VAL A 9 39.63 -50.33 31.01
C VAL A 9 38.12 -50.35 31.29
N VAL A 10 37.78 -50.28 32.58
CA VAL A 10 36.38 -50.09 33.01
C VAL A 10 36.01 -48.64 32.77
N ALA A 11 35.22 -48.38 31.70
CA ALA A 11 34.63 -47.08 31.45
C ALA A 11 33.44 -46.87 32.44
N VAL A 12 33.66 -46.06 33.46
CA VAL A 12 32.60 -45.60 34.36
C VAL A 12 31.79 -44.53 33.63
N ALA A 13 30.66 -44.94 33.07
CA ALA A 13 29.67 -44.00 32.53
C ALA A 13 28.98 -43.29 33.71
N VAL A 14 29.37 -42.06 33.98
CA VAL A 14 28.67 -41.18 34.95
C VAL A 14 27.38 -40.72 34.28
N PHE A 15 26.28 -41.39 34.54
CA PHE A 15 24.93 -40.87 34.24
C PHE A 15 24.62 -39.74 35.21
N VAL A 16 24.79 -38.48 34.75
CA VAL A 16 24.27 -37.33 35.46
C VAL A 16 22.75 -37.33 35.22
N THR A 17 21.99 -38.08 36.00
CA THR A 17 20.56 -37.97 36.11
C THR A 17 20.23 -36.71 36.88
N GLY A 18 20.18 -35.57 36.18
CA GLY A 18 19.60 -34.35 36.77
C GLY A 18 18.10 -34.56 36.96
N CYS A 19 17.72 -35.01 38.14
CA CYS A 19 16.31 -35.06 38.53
C CYS A 19 15.80 -33.62 38.66
N VAL A 20 15.17 -33.10 37.61
CA VAL A 20 14.33 -31.91 37.72
C VAL A 20 13.18 -32.29 38.68
N SER A 21 12.99 -31.53 39.75
CA SER A 21 11.89 -31.84 40.69
C SER A 21 10.55 -31.72 39.92
N GLN A 22 9.61 -32.60 40.26
CA GLN A 22 8.27 -32.59 39.64
C GLN A 22 7.65 -31.19 39.68
N SER A 23 7.83 -30.47 40.80
CA SER A 23 7.31 -29.10 40.95
C SER A 23 7.93 -28.12 39.98
N THR A 24 9.21 -28.24 39.63
CA THR A 24 9.88 -27.38 38.62
C THR A 24 9.39 -27.70 37.22
N TYR A 25 9.17 -28.97 36.91
CA TYR A 25 8.59 -29.39 35.64
C TYR A 25 7.16 -28.84 35.48
N ASP A 26 6.31 -29.00 36.50
CA ASP A 26 4.93 -28.53 36.50
C ASP A 26 4.86 -26.99 36.36
N GLN A 27 5.75 -26.25 37.01
CA GLN A 27 5.88 -24.81 36.84
C GLN A 27 6.27 -24.42 35.40
N GLN A 28 7.23 -25.13 34.79
CA GLN A 28 7.61 -24.86 33.39
C GLN A 28 6.47 -25.17 32.43
N VAL A 29 5.74 -26.24 32.64
CA VAL A 29 4.58 -26.59 31.82
C VAL A 29 3.51 -25.50 31.93
N ALA A 30 3.18 -25.05 33.13
CA ALA A 30 2.23 -23.95 33.35
C ALA A 30 2.67 -22.64 32.72
N GLN A 31 3.96 -22.30 32.85
CA GLN A 31 4.53 -21.11 32.20
C GLN A 31 4.48 -21.20 30.67
N ASN A 32 4.80 -22.36 30.11
CA ASN A 32 4.71 -22.58 28.64
C ASN A 32 3.26 -22.45 28.14
N GLN A 33 2.29 -23.01 28.88
CA GLN A 33 0.87 -22.85 28.55
C GLN A 33 0.43 -21.39 28.61
N GLN A 34 0.86 -20.65 29.62
CA GLN A 34 0.57 -19.22 29.73
C GLN A 34 1.18 -18.42 28.58
N LEU A 35 2.45 -18.69 28.24
CA LEU A 35 3.11 -18.04 27.11
C LEU A 35 2.44 -18.39 25.77
N GLN A 36 1.99 -19.62 25.57
CA GLN A 36 1.25 -20.01 24.37
C GLN A 36 -0.09 -19.27 24.27
N ALA A 37 -0.84 -19.17 25.39
CA ALA A 37 -2.09 -18.41 25.43
C ALA A 37 -1.85 -16.92 25.14
N GLN A 38 -0.80 -16.34 25.71
CA GLN A 38 -0.42 -14.95 25.46
C GLN A 38 -0.01 -14.73 23.99
N ASN A 39 0.76 -15.65 23.41
CA ASN A 39 1.13 -15.58 22.00
C ASN A 39 -0.09 -15.65 21.07
N GLN A 40 -1.04 -16.53 21.36
CA GLN A 40 -2.30 -16.62 20.61
C GLN A 40 -3.11 -15.31 20.72
N GLN A 41 -3.19 -14.73 21.90
CA GLN A 41 -3.87 -13.46 22.14
C GLN A 41 -3.19 -12.31 21.38
N LEU A 42 -1.85 -12.23 21.41
CA LEU A 42 -1.09 -11.22 20.66
C LEU A 42 -1.23 -11.39 19.14
N GLN A 43 -1.25 -12.62 18.65
CA GLN A 43 -1.50 -12.90 17.21
C GLN A 43 -2.90 -12.46 16.80
N ALA A 44 -3.92 -12.73 17.63
CA ALA A 44 -5.29 -12.26 17.37
C ALA A 44 -5.39 -10.73 17.37
N GLN A 45 -4.75 -10.06 18.33
CA GLN A 45 -4.70 -8.59 18.38
C GLN A 45 -3.97 -8.01 17.17
N ASN A 46 -2.83 -8.58 16.78
CA ASN A 46 -2.08 -8.14 15.59
C ASN A 46 -2.90 -8.30 14.32
N SER A 47 -3.60 -9.42 14.15
CA SER A 47 -4.45 -9.63 12.98
C SER A 47 -5.62 -8.65 12.93
N ALA A 48 -6.25 -8.37 14.06
CA ALA A 48 -7.33 -7.39 14.17
C ALA A 48 -6.83 -5.96 13.88
N ALA A 49 -5.67 -5.58 14.41
CA ALA A 49 -5.04 -4.29 14.14
C ALA A 49 -4.67 -4.13 12.67
N GLN A 50 -4.14 -5.18 12.03
CA GLN A 50 -3.85 -5.19 10.61
C GLN A 50 -5.11 -5.03 9.76
N GLN A 51 -6.18 -5.73 10.07
CA GLN A 51 -7.47 -5.56 9.38
C GLN A 51 -8.02 -4.15 9.53
N GLN A 52 -7.86 -3.53 10.70
CA GLN A 52 -8.28 -2.14 10.92
C GLN A 52 -7.43 -1.17 10.11
N ILE A 53 -6.10 -1.36 10.05
CA ILE A 53 -5.19 -0.56 9.21
C ILE A 53 -5.61 -0.64 7.74
N VAL A 54 -5.86 -1.84 7.21
CA VAL A 54 -6.34 -2.05 5.83
C VAL A 54 -7.63 -1.29 5.57
N ARG A 55 -8.60 -1.38 6.50
CA ARG A 55 -9.88 -0.67 6.38
C ARG A 55 -9.72 0.84 6.38
N LEU A 56 -8.88 1.37 7.28
CA LEU A 56 -8.62 2.81 7.35
C LEU A 56 -7.85 3.31 6.12
N GLN A 57 -6.88 2.56 5.63
CA GLN A 57 -6.13 2.90 4.41
C GLN A 57 -7.04 2.94 3.18
N GLY A 58 -7.95 1.97 3.03
CA GLY A 58 -8.94 1.95 1.95
C GLY A 58 -9.97 3.11 2.02
N ALA A 59 -10.15 3.70 3.20
CA ALA A 59 -11.02 4.86 3.39
C ALA A 59 -10.34 6.21 3.09
N ILE A 60 -9.00 6.25 3.01
CA ILE A 60 -8.27 7.48 2.69
C ILE A 60 -8.32 7.71 1.19
N ARG A 61 -9.15 8.66 0.79
CA ARG A 61 -9.27 9.13 -0.60
C ARG A 61 -9.15 10.65 -0.64
N TYR A 62 -8.25 11.13 -1.47
CA TYR A 62 -8.08 12.56 -1.70
C TYR A 62 -8.50 12.89 -3.14
N THR A 63 -9.54 13.71 -3.30
CA THR A 63 -10.08 14.06 -4.60
C THR A 63 -9.68 15.50 -4.95
N VAL A 64 -9.15 15.68 -6.15
CA VAL A 64 -8.79 16.99 -6.72
C VAL A 64 -9.55 17.20 -8.03
N ASN A 65 -10.17 18.37 -8.20
CA ASN A 65 -10.76 18.73 -9.48
C ASN A 65 -9.65 18.85 -10.53
N SER A 66 -9.82 18.18 -11.68
CA SER A 66 -8.88 18.21 -12.79
C SER A 66 -8.64 19.61 -13.36
N ASP A 67 -9.64 20.49 -13.30
CA ASP A 67 -9.53 21.86 -13.82
C ASP A 67 -8.54 22.72 -13.01
N LEU A 68 -8.24 22.32 -11.75
CA LEU A 68 -7.20 22.93 -10.93
C LEU A 68 -5.79 22.40 -11.27
N LEU A 69 -5.72 21.18 -11.79
CA LEU A 69 -4.45 20.52 -12.09
C LEU A 69 -3.99 20.77 -13.52
N PHE A 70 -4.93 20.83 -14.46
CA PHE A 70 -4.64 20.83 -15.88
C PHE A 70 -5.33 22.00 -16.60
N PRO A 71 -4.65 22.65 -17.55
CA PRO A 71 -5.33 23.54 -18.49
C PRO A 71 -6.39 22.79 -19.29
N SER A 72 -7.40 23.49 -19.77
CA SER A 72 -8.44 22.90 -20.62
C SER A 72 -7.82 22.21 -21.83
N GLY A 73 -8.25 20.97 -22.10
CA GLY A 73 -7.73 20.19 -23.21
C GLY A 73 -6.27 19.75 -23.07
N SER A 74 -5.73 19.67 -21.85
CA SER A 74 -4.38 19.23 -21.58
C SER A 74 -4.34 18.05 -20.58
N TRP A 75 -3.27 17.29 -20.65
CA TRP A 75 -2.83 16.31 -19.64
C TRP A 75 -1.52 16.73 -18.95
N GLU A 76 -0.91 17.83 -19.38
CA GLU A 76 0.25 18.41 -18.71
C GLU A 76 -0.23 19.29 -17.56
N MET A 77 0.36 19.10 -16.39
CA MET A 77 -0.03 19.88 -15.22
C MET A 77 0.35 21.35 -15.35
N SER A 78 -0.54 22.22 -14.91
CA SER A 78 -0.26 23.63 -14.72
C SER A 78 0.74 23.86 -13.57
N PRO A 79 1.46 25.00 -13.52
CA PRO A 79 2.32 25.34 -12.38
C PRO A 79 1.57 25.32 -11.03
N ASP A 80 0.30 25.73 -11.01
CA ASP A 80 -0.51 25.70 -9.79
C ASP A 80 -0.95 24.27 -9.43
N GLY A 81 -1.27 23.45 -10.43
CA GLY A 81 -1.51 22.02 -10.25
C GLY A 81 -0.30 21.30 -9.67
N GLN A 82 0.90 21.61 -10.15
CA GLN A 82 2.14 21.08 -9.60
C GLN A 82 2.33 21.46 -8.14
N LYS A 83 2.04 22.70 -7.74
CA LYS A 83 2.10 23.14 -6.32
C LYS A 83 1.14 22.34 -5.44
N ILE A 84 -0.08 22.08 -5.92
CA ILE A 84 -1.07 21.28 -5.18
C ILE A 84 -0.54 19.87 -4.94
N ILE A 85 -0.07 19.20 -5.99
CA ILE A 85 0.43 17.82 -5.92
C ILE A 85 1.76 17.74 -5.15
N ALA A 86 2.65 18.74 -5.26
CA ALA A 86 3.89 18.77 -4.49
C ALA A 86 3.64 18.78 -2.97
N ARG A 87 2.69 19.58 -2.50
CA ARG A 87 2.31 19.60 -1.07
C ARG A 87 1.81 18.25 -0.57
N LEU A 88 1.08 17.54 -1.41
CA LEU A 88 0.58 16.20 -1.08
C LEU A 88 1.73 15.17 -1.08
N ALA A 89 2.58 15.20 -2.10
CA ALA A 89 3.74 14.31 -2.21
C ALA A 89 4.70 14.49 -1.01
N GLN A 90 4.99 15.73 -0.62
CA GLN A 90 5.85 16.04 0.55
C GLN A 90 5.31 15.47 1.86
N LYS A 91 3.99 15.37 2.01
CA LYS A 91 3.37 14.76 3.20
C LYS A 91 3.41 13.23 3.16
N LEU A 92 3.31 12.65 1.97
CA LEU A 92 3.22 11.19 1.80
C LEU A 92 4.59 10.52 1.68
N ALA A 93 5.53 11.10 0.93
CA ALA A 93 6.80 10.47 0.60
C ALA A 93 7.62 10.00 1.83
N PRO A 94 7.75 10.77 2.94
CA PRO A 94 8.57 10.36 4.08
C PRO A 94 8.03 9.12 4.81
N THR A 95 6.72 8.92 4.79
CA THR A 95 6.02 7.88 5.57
C THR A 95 5.35 6.83 4.72
N GLN A 96 5.59 6.84 3.39
CA GLN A 96 4.92 5.95 2.47
C GLN A 96 5.30 4.48 2.71
N GLN A 97 4.32 3.70 3.17
CA GLN A 97 4.41 2.25 3.35
C GLN A 97 3.36 1.50 2.53
N ALA A 98 2.29 2.17 2.12
CA ALA A 98 1.22 1.61 1.31
C ALA A 98 1.32 2.12 -0.13
N ARG A 99 0.82 1.32 -1.08
CA ARG A 99 0.73 1.69 -2.48
C ARG A 99 -0.29 2.81 -2.66
N LEU A 100 0.11 3.87 -3.35
CA LEU A 100 -0.75 4.97 -3.77
C LEU A 100 -1.30 4.69 -5.16
N VAL A 101 -2.60 4.86 -5.35
CA VAL A 101 -3.26 4.76 -6.65
C VAL A 101 -3.74 6.15 -7.05
N VAL A 102 -3.30 6.61 -8.21
CA VAL A 102 -3.73 7.86 -8.85
C VAL A 102 -4.76 7.49 -9.91
N GLU A 103 -6.01 7.86 -9.71
CA GLU A 103 -7.13 7.52 -10.57
C GLU A 103 -7.63 8.77 -11.29
N GLY A 104 -7.61 8.74 -12.63
CA GLY A 104 -8.08 9.84 -13.47
C GLY A 104 -9.49 9.60 -13.98
N TYR A 105 -10.33 10.63 -13.94
CA TYR A 105 -11.70 10.62 -14.45
C TYR A 105 -11.96 11.83 -15.33
N THR A 106 -12.90 11.70 -16.30
CA THR A 106 -13.41 12.77 -17.14
C THR A 106 -14.92 12.92 -16.97
N ASP A 107 -15.47 13.98 -17.51
CA ASP A 107 -16.89 14.02 -17.86
C ASP A 107 -17.15 13.26 -19.18
N ASN A 108 -18.40 13.26 -19.65
CA ASN A 108 -18.80 12.61 -20.90
C ASN A 108 -18.65 13.50 -22.15
N ALA A 109 -17.94 14.63 -22.04
CA ALA A 109 -17.71 15.47 -23.22
C ALA A 109 -16.79 14.76 -24.21
N PRO A 110 -17.05 14.85 -25.52
CA PRO A 110 -16.22 14.23 -26.54
C PRO A 110 -14.83 14.89 -26.59
N ILE A 111 -13.82 14.08 -26.91
CA ILE A 111 -12.45 14.57 -27.04
C ILE A 111 -12.34 15.62 -28.16
N GLY A 112 -11.77 16.77 -27.82
CA GLY A 112 -11.56 17.88 -28.75
C GLY A 112 -10.52 17.59 -29.81
N ALA A 113 -10.58 18.34 -30.92
CA ALA A 113 -9.71 18.14 -32.11
C ALA A 113 -8.20 18.28 -31.76
N ALA A 114 -7.84 19.15 -30.84
CA ALA A 114 -6.44 19.33 -30.41
C ALA A 114 -5.87 18.07 -29.75
N LEU A 115 -6.63 17.47 -28.81
CA LEU A 115 -6.28 16.22 -28.15
C LEU A 115 -6.21 15.06 -29.14
N LYS A 116 -7.15 14.95 -30.08
CA LYS A 116 -7.12 13.92 -31.12
C LYS A 116 -5.85 14.00 -31.98
N ARG A 117 -5.44 15.22 -32.38
CA ARG A 117 -4.18 15.43 -33.14
C ARG A 117 -2.94 15.04 -32.32
N ALA A 118 -3.00 15.15 -31.00
CA ALA A 118 -1.95 14.72 -30.09
C ALA A 118 -2.01 13.21 -29.73
N GLY A 119 -2.89 12.44 -30.38
CA GLY A 119 -2.98 10.99 -30.20
C GLY A 119 -3.90 10.54 -29.05
N ILE A 120 -4.66 11.46 -28.44
CA ILE A 120 -5.65 11.14 -27.42
C ILE A 120 -7.02 10.98 -28.09
N ALA A 121 -7.45 9.73 -28.26
CA ALA A 121 -8.68 9.42 -29.00
C ALA A 121 -9.92 9.37 -28.12
N THR A 122 -9.79 8.97 -26.86
CA THR A 122 -10.89 8.69 -25.94
C THR A 122 -10.73 9.39 -24.58
N ASN A 123 -11.83 9.48 -23.83
CA ASN A 123 -11.82 9.94 -22.44
C ASN A 123 -10.99 9.01 -21.55
N LEU A 124 -10.91 7.73 -21.89
CA LEU A 124 -10.04 6.78 -21.21
C LEU A 124 -8.56 7.16 -21.40
N ASP A 125 -8.13 7.45 -22.65
CA ASP A 125 -6.76 7.86 -22.93
C ASP A 125 -6.40 9.16 -22.19
N LEU A 126 -7.31 10.14 -22.21
CA LEU A 126 -7.08 11.42 -21.54
C LEU A 126 -6.92 11.25 -20.03
N SER A 127 -7.81 10.47 -19.40
CA SER A 127 -7.76 10.23 -17.98
C SER A 127 -6.52 9.43 -17.56
N GLN A 128 -6.09 8.46 -18.38
CA GLN A 128 -4.86 7.71 -18.17
C GLN A 128 -3.64 8.64 -18.24
N LYS A 129 -3.52 9.48 -19.26
CA LYS A 129 -2.43 10.45 -19.40
C LYS A 129 -2.37 11.45 -18.25
N ARG A 130 -3.51 11.92 -17.77
CA ARG A 130 -3.59 12.81 -16.59
C ARG A 130 -3.12 12.12 -15.32
N ALA A 131 -3.57 10.89 -15.08
CA ALA A 131 -3.13 10.11 -13.93
C ALA A 131 -1.61 9.82 -13.98
N GLU A 132 -1.08 9.48 -15.16
CA GLU A 132 0.36 9.28 -15.38
C GLU A 132 1.15 10.56 -15.11
N SER A 133 0.67 11.71 -15.57
CA SER A 133 1.33 13.01 -15.35
C SER A 133 1.43 13.34 -13.86
N VAL A 134 0.35 13.12 -13.10
CA VAL A 134 0.36 13.29 -11.64
C VAL A 134 1.32 12.30 -10.99
N MET A 135 1.28 11.03 -11.36
CA MET A 135 2.17 9.98 -10.84
C MET A 135 3.64 10.34 -11.06
N GLN A 136 4.02 10.69 -12.30
CA GLN A 136 5.40 11.05 -12.64
C GLN A 136 5.89 12.27 -11.85
N PHE A 137 5.03 13.26 -11.69
CA PHE A 137 5.36 14.41 -10.88
C PHE A 137 5.52 14.05 -9.39
N MET A 138 4.65 13.21 -8.82
CA MET A 138 4.81 12.73 -7.45
C MET A 138 6.11 11.96 -7.24
N ILE A 139 6.52 11.15 -8.20
CA ILE A 139 7.81 10.44 -8.20
C ILE A 139 8.97 11.45 -8.16
N SER A 140 8.90 12.51 -8.97
CA SER A 140 9.92 13.58 -8.96
C SER A 140 9.99 14.33 -7.63
N GLN A 141 8.92 14.29 -6.82
CA GLN A 141 8.84 14.87 -5.48
C GLN A 141 9.19 13.88 -4.35
N GLY A 142 9.73 12.71 -4.69
CA GLY A 142 10.24 11.73 -3.72
C GLY A 142 9.27 10.61 -3.33
N VAL A 143 8.10 10.51 -3.97
CA VAL A 143 7.24 9.33 -3.84
C VAL A 143 7.91 8.12 -4.49
N LYS A 144 7.89 6.97 -3.82
CA LYS A 144 8.56 5.75 -4.27
C LYS A 144 7.88 5.19 -5.52
N PRO A 145 8.61 5.01 -6.65
CA PRO A 145 8.03 4.55 -7.91
C PRO A 145 7.32 3.18 -7.79
N GLU A 146 7.86 2.28 -6.99
CA GLU A 146 7.30 0.95 -6.74
C GLU A 146 6.02 0.96 -5.89
N LEU A 147 5.74 2.08 -5.24
CA LEU A 147 4.57 2.28 -4.38
C LEU A 147 3.57 3.29 -4.96
N VAL A 148 3.61 3.59 -6.26
CA VAL A 148 2.61 4.44 -6.91
C VAL A 148 2.18 3.85 -8.24
N LEU A 149 0.88 3.94 -8.52
CA LEU A 149 0.24 3.42 -9.73
C LEU A 149 -0.70 4.47 -10.30
N ALA A 150 -0.76 4.58 -11.63
CA ALA A 150 -1.69 5.46 -12.32
C ALA A 150 -2.72 4.64 -13.11
N LYS A 151 -4.00 5.03 -13.03
CA LYS A 151 -5.09 4.38 -13.76
C LYS A 151 -6.12 5.40 -14.26
N GLY A 152 -6.43 5.33 -15.55
CA GLY A 152 -7.51 6.08 -16.17
C GLY A 152 -8.82 5.30 -16.13
N PHE A 153 -9.92 6.00 -15.92
CA PHE A 153 -11.26 5.46 -15.91
C PHE A 153 -12.18 6.15 -16.95
N GLY A 154 -11.70 7.21 -17.61
CA GLY A 154 -12.52 7.96 -18.54
C GLY A 154 -13.76 8.55 -17.88
N GLU A 155 -14.88 8.45 -18.55
CA GLU A 155 -16.19 8.94 -18.12
C GLU A 155 -16.97 7.93 -17.25
N THR A 156 -16.34 6.80 -16.90
CA THR A 156 -16.97 5.81 -16.02
C THR A 156 -17.04 6.30 -14.58
N ASN A 157 -17.97 5.76 -13.80
CA ASN A 157 -18.16 6.10 -12.38
C ASN A 157 -18.37 7.60 -12.13
N PRO A 158 -19.36 8.26 -12.79
CA PRO A 158 -19.68 9.65 -12.53
C PRO A 158 -20.15 9.84 -11.08
N VAL A 159 -19.67 10.89 -10.42
CA VAL A 159 -20.07 11.28 -9.06
C VAL A 159 -21.20 12.30 -9.05
N ALA A 160 -21.51 12.88 -10.22
CA ALA A 160 -22.59 13.84 -10.41
C ALA A 160 -23.19 13.72 -11.82
N PRO A 161 -24.40 14.25 -12.06
CA PRO A 161 -25.03 14.20 -13.39
C PRO A 161 -24.21 14.94 -14.44
N ASN A 162 -23.90 14.29 -15.57
CA ASN A 162 -23.21 14.91 -16.71
C ASN A 162 -24.07 15.92 -17.48
N THR A 163 -25.38 16.00 -17.19
CA THR A 163 -26.32 16.92 -17.84
C THR A 163 -26.11 18.37 -17.42
N THR A 164 -25.46 18.64 -16.28
CA THR A 164 -25.21 19.99 -15.78
C THR A 164 -23.73 20.37 -15.89
N PRO A 165 -23.39 21.64 -16.13
CA PRO A 165 -21.99 22.09 -16.12
C PRO A 165 -21.26 21.81 -14.79
N GLY A 166 -21.96 22.02 -13.66
CA GLY A 166 -21.41 21.75 -12.33
C GLY A 166 -21.17 20.26 -12.07
N GLY A 167 -22.07 19.38 -12.54
CA GLY A 167 -21.89 17.93 -12.44
C GLY A 167 -20.73 17.44 -13.29
N ARG A 168 -20.59 17.95 -14.53
CA ARG A 168 -19.39 17.64 -15.35
C ARG A 168 -18.11 18.09 -14.69
N ALA A 169 -18.08 19.27 -14.05
CA ALA A 169 -16.90 19.74 -13.33
C ALA A 169 -16.53 18.83 -12.15
N GLN A 170 -17.51 18.24 -11.46
CA GLN A 170 -17.26 17.26 -10.40
C GLN A 170 -16.73 15.92 -10.95
N ASN A 171 -17.19 15.52 -12.14
CA ASN A 171 -16.75 14.29 -12.79
C ASN A 171 -15.31 14.40 -13.31
N ARG A 172 -14.86 15.59 -13.75
CA ARG A 172 -13.45 15.87 -14.11
C ARG A 172 -12.60 15.95 -12.85
N ARG A 173 -12.10 14.82 -12.39
CA ARG A 173 -11.34 14.72 -11.14
C ARG A 173 -10.18 13.75 -11.23
N VAL A 174 -9.23 13.94 -10.33
CA VAL A 174 -8.19 12.96 -10.00
C VAL A 174 -8.41 12.55 -8.54
N GLU A 175 -8.47 11.26 -8.31
CA GLU A 175 -8.55 10.69 -6.98
C GLU A 175 -7.21 10.04 -6.63
N LEU A 176 -6.77 10.24 -5.39
CA LEU A 176 -5.60 9.57 -4.83
C LEU A 176 -6.07 8.76 -3.65
N SER A 177 -5.85 7.45 -3.71
CA SER A 177 -6.25 6.52 -2.65
C SER A 177 -5.06 5.64 -2.27
N LEU A 178 -5.06 5.16 -1.03
CA LEU A 178 -4.12 4.12 -0.63
C LEU A 178 -4.73 2.76 -0.95
N ALA A 179 -4.01 1.95 -1.73
CA ALA A 179 -4.43 0.57 -1.98
C ALA A 179 -4.37 -0.24 -0.70
N ALA A 180 -5.37 -1.09 -0.49
CA ALA A 180 -5.29 -2.08 0.56
C ALA A 180 -4.07 -3.00 0.33
N PRO A 181 -3.38 -3.45 1.39
CA PRO A 181 -2.31 -4.43 1.25
C PRO A 181 -2.82 -5.69 0.55
N GLY A 182 -2.23 -6.04 -0.59
CA GLY A 182 -2.61 -7.25 -1.36
C GLY A 182 -3.49 -7.00 -2.59
N GLY A 183 -3.77 -5.74 -2.97
CA GLY A 183 -4.44 -5.39 -4.22
C GLY A 183 -3.46 -5.14 -5.37
#